data_cf693be658cd8da525ef0ed97d530250
#
_entry.id   cf693be658cd8da525ef0ed97d530250
#
_cell.length_a   1.000
_cell.length_b   1.000
_cell.length_c   1.000
_cell.angle_alpha   90.00
_cell.angle_beta   90.00
_cell.angle_gamma   90.00
#
_symmetry.space_group_name_H-M   'P 1'
#
loop_
_entity.id
_entity.type
_entity.pdbx_description
1 polymer ?
#
loop_
_entity_poly.entity_id
_entity_poly.type
_entity_poly.pdbx_seq_one_letter_code
_entity_poly.pdbx_strand_id
1 'polypeptide(L)'
;FYALKNVPHGNVQQILFPSPSTGAQRRAFVYTPPGYDENPNARYPVLYLQHGWGEDETAWANQGHANLIMDNLIAEQKTRPFIIVMTYGMTNGIKPGAPGGLASFDIKPFATVLLHELIPYVDSHFRTIADRDHRAMAGLSMGGMETKMIVTANVDTFAYVGLFSGGTFSLGDVAKSPGFRDKVKLAFVSFGSRELASGR
;
A
#
# COMPACT_ATOMS: atom_id res chain seq x y z
N PHE A 1 -15.22 -13.77 -2.94
CA PHE A 1 -15.08 -12.48 -2.23
C PHE A 1 -14.83 -11.33 -3.20
N TYR A 2 -14.17 -11.53 -4.33
CA TYR A 2 -13.88 -10.49 -5.35
C TYR A 2 -14.91 -10.42 -6.51
N ALA A 3 -15.99 -11.17 -6.45
CA ALA A 3 -17.02 -11.12 -7.47
C ALA A 3 -17.73 -9.76 -7.47
N LEU A 4 -18.10 -9.27 -8.65
CA LEU A 4 -18.98 -8.12 -8.78
C LEU A 4 -20.36 -8.49 -8.23
N LYS A 5 -20.76 -7.85 -7.13
CA LYS A 5 -22.05 -8.04 -6.47
C LYS A 5 -22.93 -6.81 -6.67
N ASN A 6 -24.24 -6.98 -6.49
CA ASN A 6 -25.18 -5.87 -6.48
C ASN A 6 -25.20 -5.18 -5.09
N VAL A 7 -24.16 -4.42 -4.82
CA VAL A 7 -23.95 -3.65 -3.59
C VAL A 7 -23.52 -2.24 -3.97
N PRO A 8 -23.56 -1.24 -3.06
CA PRO A 8 -22.94 0.06 -3.31
C PRO A 8 -21.46 -0.10 -3.63
N HIS A 9 -20.99 0.60 -4.67
CA HIS A 9 -19.60 0.56 -5.10
C HIS A 9 -18.90 1.89 -4.82
N GLY A 10 -17.62 1.79 -4.44
CA GLY A 10 -16.72 2.92 -4.38
C GLY A 10 -16.16 3.30 -5.75
N ASN A 11 -15.38 4.38 -5.79
CA ASN A 11 -14.75 4.88 -7.00
C ASN A 11 -13.25 4.60 -7.00
N VAL A 12 -12.71 4.15 -8.15
CA VAL A 12 -11.28 4.11 -8.40
C VAL A 12 -10.94 5.24 -9.36
N GLN A 13 -10.17 6.21 -8.89
CA GLN A 13 -9.76 7.35 -9.71
C GLN A 13 -8.24 7.40 -9.89
N GLN A 14 -7.81 7.76 -11.08
CA GLN A 14 -6.42 8.08 -11.34
C GLN A 14 -6.11 9.48 -10.87
N ILE A 15 -5.01 9.65 -10.15
CA ILE A 15 -4.48 10.96 -9.78
C ILE A 15 -3.09 11.15 -10.39
N LEU A 16 -2.76 12.41 -10.67
CA LEU A 16 -1.41 12.85 -11.00
C LEU A 16 -0.95 13.76 -9.86
N PHE A 17 0.25 13.53 -9.37
CA PHE A 17 0.83 14.35 -8.31
C PHE A 17 2.26 14.75 -8.66
N PRO A 18 2.68 15.96 -8.28
CA PRO A 18 4.04 16.41 -8.51
C PRO A 18 5.02 15.59 -7.65
N SER A 19 6.14 15.19 -8.25
CA SER A 19 7.21 14.48 -7.56
C SER A 19 8.54 15.20 -7.78
N PRO A 20 8.86 16.20 -6.95
CA PRO A 20 10.11 16.94 -7.03
C PRO A 20 11.36 16.04 -6.97
N SER A 21 11.32 14.98 -6.17
CA SER A 21 12.45 14.05 -6.05
C SER A 21 12.76 13.28 -7.32
N THR A 22 11.76 13.10 -8.21
CA THR A 22 11.93 12.45 -9.51
C THR A 22 11.98 13.44 -10.68
N GLY A 23 11.71 14.71 -10.44
CA GLY A 23 11.64 15.76 -11.47
C GLY A 23 10.47 15.59 -12.43
N ALA A 24 9.42 14.85 -12.07
CA ALA A 24 8.31 14.49 -12.95
C ALA A 24 6.96 14.48 -12.22
N GLN A 25 5.88 14.45 -13.00
CA GLN A 25 4.57 14.05 -12.49
C GLN A 25 4.54 12.54 -12.32
N ARG A 26 3.99 12.07 -11.21
CA ARG A 26 3.75 10.65 -10.95
C ARG A 26 2.27 10.36 -10.87
N ARG A 27 1.92 9.11 -11.09
CA ARG A 27 0.55 8.62 -11.11
C ARG A 27 0.32 7.67 -9.95
N ALA A 28 -0.89 7.73 -9.38
CA ALA A 28 -1.40 6.72 -8.47
C ALA A 28 -2.89 6.49 -8.74
N PHE A 29 -3.42 5.37 -8.27
CA PHE A 29 -4.86 5.10 -8.26
C PHE A 29 -5.36 5.17 -6.82
N VAL A 30 -6.49 5.83 -6.64
CA VAL A 30 -7.10 5.99 -5.31
C VAL A 30 -8.51 5.43 -5.37
N TYR A 31 -8.77 4.44 -4.52
CA TYR A 31 -10.10 3.97 -4.25
C TYR A 31 -10.69 4.77 -3.08
N THR A 32 -11.87 5.33 -3.28
CA THR A 32 -12.71 5.93 -2.25
C THR A 32 -13.92 5.05 -2.01
N PRO A 33 -14.31 4.77 -0.74
CA PRO A 33 -15.35 3.81 -0.44
C PRO A 33 -16.75 4.31 -0.83
N PRO A 34 -17.76 3.42 -0.93
CA PRO A 34 -19.16 3.80 -1.15
C PRO A 34 -19.61 4.85 -0.13
N GLY A 35 -20.38 5.83 -0.60
CA GLY A 35 -20.85 6.93 0.24
C GLY A 35 -19.81 8.01 0.52
N TYR A 36 -18.64 7.94 -0.12
CA TYR A 36 -17.60 8.96 0.06
C TYR A 36 -18.11 10.35 -0.32
N ASP A 37 -18.67 10.52 -1.51
CA ASP A 37 -19.10 11.86 -1.99
C ASP A 37 -20.35 12.39 -1.28
N GLU A 38 -21.21 11.50 -0.82
CA GLU A 38 -22.45 11.85 -0.10
C GLU A 38 -22.19 12.31 1.35
N ASN A 39 -21.01 12.00 1.89
CA ASN A 39 -20.69 12.33 3.28
C ASN A 39 -19.44 13.23 3.39
N PRO A 40 -19.56 14.54 3.09
CA PRO A 40 -18.42 15.45 3.00
C PRO A 40 -17.67 15.67 4.33
N ASN A 41 -18.31 15.37 5.46
CA ASN A 41 -17.70 15.52 6.79
C ASN A 41 -16.98 14.26 7.28
N ALA A 42 -17.18 13.11 6.63
CA ALA A 42 -16.53 11.88 7.01
C ALA A 42 -15.04 11.90 6.62
N ARG A 43 -14.20 11.36 7.50
CA ARG A 43 -12.77 11.13 7.25
C ARG A 43 -12.47 9.65 7.39
N TYR A 44 -11.48 9.19 6.64
CA TYR A 44 -11.23 7.77 6.42
C TYR A 44 -9.77 7.40 6.75
N PRO A 45 -9.53 6.23 7.34
CA PRO A 45 -8.20 5.63 7.37
C PRO A 45 -7.68 5.39 5.95
N VAL A 46 -6.36 5.24 5.82
CA VAL A 46 -5.71 5.05 4.51
C VAL A 46 -4.83 3.80 4.51
N LEU A 47 -5.00 2.98 3.49
CA LEU A 47 -4.08 1.88 3.14
C LEU A 47 -3.28 2.28 1.90
N TYR A 48 -1.96 2.36 2.03
CA TYR A 48 -1.02 2.42 0.90
C TYR A 48 -0.70 0.99 0.47
N LEU A 49 -1.13 0.61 -0.73
CA LEU A 49 -1.10 -0.76 -1.23
C LEU A 49 -0.17 -0.86 -2.44
N GLN A 50 0.93 -1.60 -2.25
CA GLN A 50 2.03 -1.65 -3.21
C GLN A 50 2.01 -2.93 -4.04
N HIS A 51 2.23 -2.79 -5.36
CA HIS A 51 2.26 -3.89 -6.33
C HIS A 51 3.55 -4.72 -6.28
N GLY A 52 3.58 -5.86 -6.98
CA GLY A 52 4.74 -6.72 -7.14
C GLY A 52 5.70 -6.29 -8.26
N TRP A 53 6.82 -7.00 -8.39
CA TRP A 53 7.80 -6.75 -9.46
C TRP A 53 7.18 -6.96 -10.85
N GLY A 54 7.38 -5.99 -11.72
CA GLY A 54 6.88 -6.04 -13.10
C GLY A 54 5.43 -5.60 -13.29
N GLU A 55 4.76 -5.25 -12.20
CA GLU A 55 3.42 -4.66 -12.21
C GLU A 55 3.50 -3.12 -12.12
N ASP A 56 2.36 -2.47 -12.02
CA ASP A 56 2.23 -1.03 -11.86
C ASP A 56 1.08 -0.67 -10.89
N GLU A 57 0.78 0.61 -10.76
CA GLU A 57 -0.24 1.14 -9.86
C GLU A 57 -1.67 0.71 -10.20
N THR A 58 -1.90 0.07 -11.35
CA THR A 58 -3.21 -0.46 -11.75
C THR A 58 -3.46 -1.89 -11.28
N ALA A 59 -2.39 -2.62 -10.90
CA ALA A 59 -2.46 -4.06 -10.63
C ALA A 59 -3.48 -4.42 -9.55
N TRP A 60 -3.49 -3.70 -8.45
CA TRP A 60 -4.42 -3.99 -7.35
C TRP A 60 -5.89 -3.74 -7.68
N ALA A 61 -6.20 -2.79 -8.56
CA ALA A 61 -7.56 -2.59 -9.03
C ALA A 61 -7.95 -3.61 -10.11
N ASN A 62 -7.07 -3.86 -11.10
CA ASN A 62 -7.41 -4.65 -12.28
C ASN A 62 -7.22 -6.16 -12.11
N GLN A 63 -6.19 -6.57 -11.36
CA GLN A 63 -5.86 -7.98 -11.12
C GLN A 63 -6.25 -8.43 -9.71
N GLY A 64 -5.91 -7.59 -8.70
CA GLY A 64 -6.20 -7.88 -7.29
C GLY A 64 -7.64 -7.62 -6.89
N HIS A 65 -8.41 -6.87 -7.69
CA HIS A 65 -9.81 -6.50 -7.43
C HIS A 65 -10.03 -5.89 -6.03
N ALA A 66 -9.05 -5.12 -5.53
CA ALA A 66 -9.08 -4.58 -4.18
C ALA A 66 -10.33 -3.72 -3.92
N ASN A 67 -10.78 -2.96 -4.92
CA ASN A 67 -12.00 -2.18 -4.87
C ASN A 67 -13.25 -3.05 -4.67
N LEU A 68 -13.42 -4.13 -5.46
CA LEU A 68 -14.57 -5.03 -5.34
C LEU A 68 -14.56 -5.80 -4.02
N ILE A 69 -13.38 -6.20 -3.56
CA ILE A 69 -13.21 -6.83 -2.24
C ILE A 69 -13.67 -5.88 -1.14
N MET A 70 -13.27 -4.62 -1.20
CA MET A 70 -13.66 -3.61 -0.23
C MET A 70 -15.16 -3.34 -0.24
N ASP A 71 -15.75 -3.12 -1.42
CA ASP A 71 -17.18 -2.91 -1.57
C ASP A 71 -17.99 -4.05 -0.94
N ASN A 72 -17.60 -5.30 -1.24
CA ASN A 72 -18.26 -6.48 -0.70
C ASN A 72 -18.10 -6.58 0.83
N LEU A 73 -16.92 -6.33 1.36
CA LEU A 73 -16.65 -6.38 2.81
C LEU A 73 -17.37 -5.27 3.56
N ILE A 74 -17.47 -4.07 2.99
CA ILE A 74 -18.22 -2.95 3.57
C ILE A 74 -19.71 -3.29 3.61
N ALA A 75 -20.29 -3.79 2.49
CA ALA A 75 -21.68 -4.18 2.42
C ALA A 75 -22.04 -5.32 3.39
N GLU A 76 -21.10 -6.24 3.63
CA GLU A 76 -21.23 -7.33 4.61
C GLU A 76 -20.91 -6.89 6.06
N GLN A 77 -20.62 -5.61 6.29
CA GLN A 77 -20.23 -5.04 7.59
C GLN A 77 -19.00 -5.73 8.25
N LYS A 78 -18.14 -6.31 7.42
CA LYS A 78 -16.91 -7.01 7.86
C LYS A 78 -15.71 -6.09 7.98
N THR A 79 -15.80 -4.89 7.43
CA THR A 79 -14.75 -3.87 7.55
C THR A 79 -15.35 -2.47 7.64
N ARG A 80 -14.58 -1.54 8.19
CA ARG A 80 -14.88 -0.12 8.11
C ARG A 80 -14.49 0.40 6.73
N PRO A 81 -15.20 1.41 6.20
CA PRO A 81 -14.75 2.11 5.00
C PRO A 81 -13.36 2.74 5.22
N PHE A 82 -12.46 2.59 4.23
CA PHE A 82 -11.18 3.27 4.18
C PHE A 82 -10.74 3.54 2.73
N ILE A 83 -9.83 4.49 2.56
CA ILE A 83 -9.23 4.84 1.28
C ILE A 83 -8.09 3.86 0.98
N ILE A 84 -7.96 3.41 -0.28
CA ILE A 84 -6.79 2.66 -0.73
C ILE A 84 -6.05 3.49 -1.75
N VAL A 85 -4.75 3.69 -1.52
CA VAL A 85 -3.83 4.36 -2.45
C VAL A 85 -2.91 3.32 -3.06
N MET A 86 -3.07 3.08 -4.35
CA MET A 86 -2.27 2.15 -5.15
C MET A 86 -1.24 2.96 -5.94
N THR A 87 0.03 2.74 -5.69
CA THR A 87 1.11 3.57 -6.21
C THR A 87 2.15 2.76 -6.98
N TYR A 88 2.97 3.43 -7.77
CA TYR A 88 4.05 2.82 -8.55
C TYR A 88 5.37 2.86 -7.78
N GLY A 89 5.87 1.68 -7.38
CA GLY A 89 7.06 1.54 -6.54
C GLY A 89 8.39 1.62 -7.29
N MET A 90 8.41 1.36 -8.60
CA MET A 90 9.65 1.32 -9.37
C MET A 90 10.14 2.74 -9.73
N THR A 91 10.77 3.40 -8.77
CA THR A 91 11.15 4.82 -8.85
C THR A 91 12.57 5.04 -9.37
N ASN A 92 13.45 4.06 -9.24
CA ASN A 92 14.87 4.15 -9.60
C ASN A 92 15.19 3.85 -11.07
N GLY A 93 14.17 3.80 -11.93
CA GLY A 93 14.34 3.58 -13.36
C GLY A 93 14.67 2.14 -13.77
N ILE A 94 14.80 1.21 -12.82
CA ILE A 94 14.98 -0.21 -13.12
C ILE A 94 13.68 -0.77 -13.69
N LYS A 95 13.79 -1.42 -14.85
CA LYS A 95 12.66 -2.05 -15.53
C LYS A 95 12.69 -3.56 -15.30
N PRO A 96 11.54 -4.25 -15.32
CA PRO A 96 11.50 -5.71 -15.37
C PRO A 96 12.37 -6.23 -16.51
N GLY A 97 13.20 -7.24 -16.21
CA GLY A 97 14.16 -7.79 -17.17
C GLY A 97 15.51 -7.07 -17.25
N ALA A 98 15.72 -5.98 -16.48
CA ALA A 98 17.02 -5.34 -16.40
C ALA A 98 18.09 -6.25 -15.76
N PRO A 99 19.38 -6.13 -16.15
CA PRO A 99 20.46 -6.87 -15.50
C PRO A 99 20.49 -6.59 -13.99
N GLY A 100 20.66 -7.64 -13.19
CA GLY A 100 20.62 -7.55 -11.72
C GLY A 100 19.20 -7.67 -11.12
N GLY A 101 18.16 -7.45 -11.90
CA GLY A 101 16.76 -7.65 -11.48
C GLY A 101 16.46 -7.03 -10.14
N LEU A 102 15.72 -7.76 -9.30
CA LEU A 102 15.31 -7.32 -7.97
C LEU A 102 16.51 -7.09 -7.01
N ALA A 103 17.65 -7.76 -7.24
CA ALA A 103 18.84 -7.60 -6.39
C ALA A 103 19.50 -6.22 -6.52
N SER A 104 19.27 -5.51 -7.63
CA SER A 104 19.76 -4.14 -7.87
C SER A 104 18.74 -3.06 -7.50
N PHE A 105 17.58 -3.45 -6.98
CA PHE A 105 16.50 -2.53 -6.66
C PHE A 105 16.78 -1.73 -5.38
N ASP A 106 16.79 -0.40 -5.51
CA ASP A 106 16.91 0.51 -4.38
C ASP A 106 15.54 1.08 -4.00
N ILE A 107 15.15 0.84 -2.76
CA ILE A 107 13.84 1.26 -2.23
C ILE A 107 13.83 2.74 -1.79
N LYS A 108 15.00 3.33 -1.55
CA LYS A 108 15.10 4.70 -1.02
C LYS A 108 14.39 5.75 -1.88
N PRO A 109 14.52 5.77 -3.22
CA PRO A 109 13.79 6.72 -4.05
C PRO A 109 12.28 6.61 -3.89
N PHE A 110 11.75 5.38 -3.85
CA PHE A 110 10.32 5.18 -3.63
C PHE A 110 9.89 5.59 -2.22
N ALA A 111 10.68 5.29 -1.20
CA ALA A 111 10.39 5.74 0.17
C ALA A 111 10.30 7.27 0.26
N THR A 112 11.18 7.99 -0.43
CA THR A 112 11.13 9.46 -0.51
C THR A 112 9.83 9.93 -1.15
N VAL A 113 9.47 9.39 -2.30
CA VAL A 113 8.21 9.71 -3.00
C VAL A 113 7.00 9.42 -2.10
N LEU A 114 6.95 8.24 -1.49
CA LEU A 114 5.82 7.85 -0.65
C LEU A 114 5.66 8.77 0.57
N LEU A 115 6.74 8.94 1.33
CA LEU A 115 6.68 9.60 2.64
C LEU A 115 6.58 11.12 2.55
N HIS A 116 7.26 11.73 1.59
CA HIS A 116 7.41 13.18 1.52
C HIS A 116 6.60 13.85 0.42
N GLU A 117 6.03 13.09 -0.51
CA GLU A 117 5.29 13.62 -1.65
C GLU A 117 3.87 13.05 -1.72
N LEU A 118 3.71 11.73 -1.84
CA LEU A 118 2.39 11.12 -2.02
C LEU A 118 1.52 11.17 -0.76
N ILE A 119 2.04 10.83 0.42
CA ILE A 119 1.26 10.89 1.67
C ILE A 119 0.76 12.32 1.92
N PRO A 120 1.60 13.37 1.89
CA PRO A 120 1.12 14.75 2.04
C PRO A 120 0.11 15.17 0.97
N TYR A 121 0.32 14.73 -0.28
CA TYR A 121 -0.62 15.00 -1.37
C TYR A 121 -1.99 14.37 -1.09
N VAL A 122 -2.02 13.10 -0.72
CA VAL A 122 -3.27 12.38 -0.40
C VAL A 122 -3.97 13.01 0.81
N ASP A 123 -3.24 13.34 1.86
CA ASP A 123 -3.81 13.95 3.07
C ASP A 123 -4.39 15.35 2.81
N SER A 124 -3.88 16.08 1.81
CA SER A 124 -4.40 17.41 1.42
C SER A 124 -5.54 17.38 0.41
N HIS A 125 -5.71 16.30 -0.38
CA HIS A 125 -6.70 16.21 -1.46
C HIS A 125 -7.85 15.24 -1.15
N PHE A 126 -7.69 14.37 -0.17
CA PHE A 126 -8.71 13.41 0.23
C PHE A 126 -9.07 13.58 1.71
N ARG A 127 -10.25 13.14 2.08
CA ARG A 127 -10.71 13.20 3.48
C ARG A 127 -10.11 12.07 4.31
N THR A 128 -8.82 12.16 4.55
CA THR A 128 -8.08 11.20 5.37
C THR A 128 -8.14 11.55 6.86
N ILE A 129 -7.97 10.53 7.72
CA ILE A 129 -7.54 10.72 9.10
C ILE A 129 -6.02 10.67 9.07
N ALA A 130 -5.38 11.85 9.02
CA ALA A 130 -3.96 12.02 8.70
C ALA A 130 -3.04 11.76 9.91
N ASP A 131 -3.23 10.64 10.58
CA ASP A 131 -2.38 10.21 11.69
C ASP A 131 -1.87 8.79 11.50
N ARG A 132 -0.87 8.41 12.28
CA ARG A 132 -0.25 7.08 12.27
C ARG A 132 -1.25 5.96 12.54
N ASP A 133 -2.16 6.18 13.47
CA ASP A 133 -3.08 5.15 13.97
C ASP A 133 -4.20 4.80 12.98
N HIS A 134 -4.32 5.60 11.92
CA HIS A 134 -5.25 5.39 10.82
C HIS A 134 -4.54 5.19 9.47
N ARG A 135 -3.22 4.90 9.50
CA ARG A 135 -2.44 4.67 8.28
C ARG A 135 -1.84 3.27 8.27
N ALA A 136 -2.05 2.57 7.16
CA ALA A 136 -1.53 1.24 6.89
C ALA A 136 -0.66 1.26 5.63
N MET A 137 0.30 0.34 5.56
CA MET A 137 1.01 0.00 4.34
C MET A 137 1.04 -1.51 4.15
N ALA A 138 0.76 -1.97 2.93
CA ALA A 138 0.83 -3.37 2.57
C ALA A 138 1.35 -3.53 1.14
N GLY A 139 1.86 -4.73 0.81
CA GLY A 139 2.32 -4.99 -0.54
C GLY A 139 2.60 -6.44 -0.85
N LEU A 140 2.61 -6.73 -2.14
CA LEU A 140 2.87 -8.06 -2.70
C LEU A 140 4.32 -8.17 -3.17
N SER A 141 5.01 -9.27 -2.84
CA SER A 141 6.34 -9.61 -3.36
C SER A 141 7.33 -8.44 -3.18
N MET A 142 7.80 -7.78 -4.24
CA MET A 142 8.58 -6.55 -4.19
C MET A 142 7.93 -5.50 -3.27
N GLY A 143 6.63 -5.26 -3.45
CA GLY A 143 5.88 -4.32 -2.62
C GLY A 143 5.82 -4.71 -1.14
N GLY A 144 5.89 -6.01 -0.82
CA GLY A 144 6.06 -6.50 0.54
C GLY A 144 7.44 -6.17 1.10
N MET A 145 8.50 -6.30 0.29
CA MET A 145 9.86 -5.88 0.68
C MET A 145 9.94 -4.38 0.91
N GLU A 146 9.37 -3.56 0.02
CA GLU A 146 9.26 -2.11 0.18
C GLU A 146 8.51 -1.75 1.46
N THR A 147 7.34 -2.38 1.67
CA THR A 147 6.52 -2.19 2.87
C THR A 147 7.30 -2.49 4.15
N LYS A 148 7.97 -3.65 4.20
CA LYS A 148 8.79 -4.04 5.35
C LYS A 148 9.87 -2.99 5.65
N MET A 149 10.66 -2.61 4.65
CA MET A 149 11.78 -1.69 4.83
C MET A 149 11.30 -0.28 5.20
N ILE A 150 10.24 0.22 4.55
CA ILE A 150 9.72 1.55 4.83
C ILE A 150 9.08 1.61 6.22
N VAL A 151 8.25 0.63 6.59
CA VAL A 151 7.57 0.64 7.91
C VAL A 151 8.56 0.46 9.05
N THR A 152 9.56 -0.44 8.91
CA THR A 152 10.57 -0.62 9.98
C THR A 152 11.44 0.61 10.19
N ALA A 153 11.67 1.40 9.16
CA ALA A 153 12.41 2.66 9.25
C ALA A 153 11.53 3.85 9.70
N ASN A 154 10.19 3.73 9.61
CA ASN A 154 9.25 4.83 9.81
C ASN A 154 8.05 4.41 10.66
N VAL A 155 8.29 3.82 11.82
CA VAL A 155 7.25 3.32 12.76
C VAL A 155 6.32 4.42 13.29
N ASP A 156 6.70 5.69 13.13
CA ASP A 156 5.87 6.85 13.48
C ASP A 156 4.89 7.25 12.36
N THR A 157 4.98 6.61 11.19
CA THR A 157 4.11 6.91 10.04
C THR A 157 2.98 5.90 9.89
N PHE A 158 3.25 4.62 10.20
CA PHE A 158 2.31 3.53 9.97
C PHE A 158 2.08 2.72 11.25
N ALA A 159 0.80 2.41 11.57
CA ALA A 159 0.44 1.55 12.69
C ALA A 159 0.11 0.11 12.25
N TYR A 160 -0.16 -0.11 10.97
CA TYR A 160 -0.56 -1.41 10.44
C TYR A 160 0.29 -1.76 9.23
N VAL A 161 0.74 -3.01 9.15
CA VAL A 161 1.60 -3.48 8.07
C VAL A 161 1.17 -4.84 7.55
N GLY A 162 1.14 -5.01 6.22
CA GLY A 162 0.80 -6.25 5.56
C GLY A 162 1.87 -6.69 4.56
N LEU A 163 2.36 -7.92 4.67
CA LEU A 163 3.32 -8.52 3.74
C LEU A 163 2.66 -9.71 3.05
N PHE A 164 2.45 -9.62 1.74
CA PHE A 164 1.88 -10.69 0.92
C PHE A 164 2.99 -11.27 0.05
N SER A 165 3.43 -12.50 0.33
CA SER A 165 4.55 -13.15 -0.37
C SER A 165 5.80 -12.27 -0.50
N GLY A 166 6.02 -11.37 0.46
CA GLY A 166 7.07 -10.33 0.45
C GLY A 166 8.10 -10.46 1.58
N GLY A 167 8.21 -11.64 2.15
CA GLY A 167 9.10 -11.90 3.27
C GLY A 167 8.41 -11.83 4.63
N THR A 168 9.20 -11.89 5.69
CA THR A 168 8.74 -11.87 7.08
C THR A 168 9.54 -10.84 7.87
N PHE A 169 9.13 -10.57 9.11
CA PHE A 169 9.93 -9.82 10.07
C PHE A 169 10.79 -10.78 10.88
N SER A 170 12.11 -10.65 10.78
CA SER A 170 13.03 -11.34 11.66
C SER A 170 13.16 -10.64 13.01
N LEU A 171 13.66 -11.33 14.01
CA LEU A 171 13.99 -10.71 15.30
C LEU A 171 14.99 -9.55 15.12
N GLY A 172 15.92 -9.69 14.15
CA GLY A 172 16.88 -8.64 13.81
C GLY A 172 16.24 -7.40 13.20
N ASP A 173 15.21 -7.55 12.37
CA ASP A 173 14.47 -6.42 11.82
C ASP A 173 13.77 -5.64 12.93
N VAL A 174 13.10 -6.35 13.83
CA VAL A 174 12.41 -5.74 14.97
C VAL A 174 13.40 -5.07 15.94
N ALA A 175 14.54 -5.69 16.20
CA ALA A 175 15.55 -5.13 17.09
C ALA A 175 16.20 -3.84 16.52
N LYS A 176 16.31 -3.76 15.20
CA LYS A 176 16.84 -2.56 14.50
C LYS A 176 15.81 -1.47 14.26
N SER A 177 14.54 -1.70 14.63
CA SER A 177 13.45 -0.75 14.46
C SER A 177 12.94 -0.27 15.84
N PRO A 178 13.53 0.78 16.44
CA PRO A 178 13.12 1.27 17.74
C PRO A 178 11.63 1.64 17.78
N GLY A 179 10.91 1.13 18.77
CA GLY A 179 9.49 1.36 18.92
C GLY A 179 8.59 0.48 18.06
N PHE A 180 9.11 -0.44 17.25
CA PHE A 180 8.27 -1.31 16.40
C PHE A 180 7.22 -2.06 17.22
N ARG A 181 7.62 -2.68 18.35
CA ARG A 181 6.72 -3.48 19.19
C ARG A 181 5.61 -2.65 19.84
N ASP A 182 5.91 -1.38 20.17
CA ASP A 182 4.97 -0.50 20.86
C ASP A 182 4.05 0.27 19.90
N LYS A 183 4.55 0.53 18.68
CA LYS A 183 3.91 1.42 17.72
C LYS A 183 3.18 0.67 16.60
N VAL A 184 3.64 -0.51 16.18
CA VAL A 184 2.95 -1.33 15.17
C VAL A 184 1.85 -2.15 15.85
N LYS A 185 0.60 -1.78 15.55
CA LYS A 185 -0.59 -2.42 16.15
C LYS A 185 -0.94 -3.75 15.49
N LEU A 186 -0.59 -3.93 14.22
CA LEU A 186 -0.80 -5.16 13.47
C LEU A 186 0.32 -5.36 12.46
N ALA A 187 0.93 -6.53 12.48
CA ALA A 187 1.79 -7.05 11.42
C ALA A 187 1.15 -8.32 10.85
N PHE A 188 0.59 -8.22 9.65
CA PHE A 188 0.00 -9.34 8.93
C PHE A 188 0.99 -9.88 7.90
N VAL A 189 1.23 -11.18 7.90
CA VAL A 189 2.14 -11.84 6.95
C VAL A 189 1.42 -13.04 6.35
N SER A 190 1.41 -13.14 5.02
CA SER A 190 0.81 -14.27 4.31
C SER A 190 1.69 -14.75 3.17
N PHE A 191 1.61 -16.05 2.92
CA PHE A 191 2.24 -16.74 1.80
C PHE A 191 1.26 -17.73 1.18
N GLY A 192 1.42 -18.01 -0.10
CA GLY A 192 0.74 -19.14 -0.72
C GLY A 192 1.27 -20.46 -0.11
N SER A 193 0.38 -21.43 0.14
CA SER A 193 0.74 -22.71 0.76
C SER A 193 1.81 -23.50 0.00
N ARG A 194 1.96 -23.24 -1.31
CA ARG A 194 2.98 -23.90 -2.16
C ARG A 194 4.30 -23.15 -2.22
N GLU A 195 4.34 -21.88 -1.83
CA GLU A 195 5.57 -21.07 -1.83
C GLU A 195 6.57 -21.58 -0.77
N LEU A 196 6.07 -21.92 0.43
CA LEU A 196 6.90 -22.44 1.51
C LEU A 196 7.44 -23.86 1.23
N ALA A 197 6.72 -24.64 0.44
CA ALA A 197 7.13 -26.01 0.07
C ALA A 197 8.24 -26.04 -0.98
N SER A 198 8.48 -24.96 -1.71
CA SER A 198 9.48 -24.89 -2.79
C SER A 198 10.91 -24.59 -2.32
N GLY A 199 11.14 -24.42 -1.02
CA GLY A 199 12.49 -24.26 -0.43
C GLY A 199 13.24 -23.02 -0.94
N ARG A 200 12.54 -21.96 -1.35
CA ARG A 200 13.14 -20.71 -1.87
C ARG A 200 13.11 -19.60 -0.85
#